data_9d34bcf26e5cf35c6b019ede49c608bd
#
_entry.id   9d34bcf26e5cf35c6b019ede49c608bd
#
_cell.length_a   1.000
_cell.length_b   1.000
_cell.length_c   1.000
_cell.angle_alpha   90.00
_cell.angle_beta   90.00
_cell.angle_gamma   90.00
#
_symmetry.space_group_name_H-M   'P 1'
#
loop_
_entity.id
_entity.type
_entity.pdbx_description
1 polymer ?
#
loop_
_entity_poly.entity_id
_entity_poly.type
_entity_poly.pdbx_seq_one_letter_code
_entity_poly.pdbx_strand_id
1 'polypeptide(L)'
;MTNMLITKGKNKIVVVGSANMDMVISASHFPHPGETLTGYGFMTNHGGKGANQAVAAARLGADVSFIGKVGNDSFGQSTIEMLRNEGIDVSGLTVAEDAPTGVAIIT
;
A
#
# COMPACT_ATOMS: atom_id res chain seq x y z
N MET A 1 -14.59 19.75 25.47
CA MET A 1 -14.13 19.79 25.28
C MET A 1 -13.43 19.76 24.97
N THR A 2 -13.36 19.40 24.86
CA THR A 2 -12.85 19.35 24.41
C THR A 2 -12.03 19.54 23.91
N ASN A 3 -12.11 19.50 23.73
CA ASN A 3 -11.50 19.62 23.08
C ASN A 3 -10.54 19.86 22.85
N MET A 4 -10.69 20.23 22.93
CA MET A 4 -9.82 20.35 22.86
C MET A 4 -8.98 20.12 22.82
N LEU A 5 -8.88 19.73 22.86
CA LEU A 5 -7.98 19.23 22.82
C LEU A 5 -7.56 18.90 21.98
N ILE A 6 -8.08 18.57 22.15
CA ILE A 6 -8.04 18.16 21.12
C ILE A 6 -7.33 18.60 20.01
N THR A 7 -7.33 19.38 19.85
CA THR A 7 -6.73 19.86 18.76
C THR A 7 -5.34 20.04 18.77
N LYS A 8 -4.79 19.75 19.87
CA LYS A 8 -3.51 19.98 20.01
C LYS A 8 -2.79 19.06 19.27
N GLY A 9 -3.03 18.81 18.37
CA GLY A 9 -2.28 18.02 17.65
C GLY A 9 -2.74 16.69 17.49
N LYS A 10 -2.53 16.15 16.36
CA LYS A 10 -2.75 14.77 16.11
C LYS A 10 -1.62 13.96 16.69
N ASN A 11 -1.91 12.72 17.02
CA ASN A 11 -0.87 11.78 17.35
C ASN A 11 0.01 11.56 16.12
N LYS A 12 1.31 11.59 16.30
CA LYS A 12 2.25 11.35 15.24
C LYS A 12 2.63 9.89 15.23
N ILE A 13 2.47 9.25 14.08
CA ILE A 13 2.76 7.84 13.91
C ILE A 13 3.69 7.69 12.71
N VAL A 14 4.77 6.95 12.90
CA VAL A 14 5.68 6.59 11.82
C VAL A 14 5.54 5.10 11.58
N VAL A 15 5.20 4.73 10.35
CA VAL A 15 5.10 3.34 9.96
C VAL A 15 6.31 3.01 9.08
N VAL A 16 7.06 1.99 9.47
CA VAL A 16 8.17 1.46 8.69
C VAL A 16 7.75 0.10 8.21
N GLY A 17 7.58 -0.08 6.92
CA GLY A 17 7.08 -1.36 6.45
C GLY A 17 6.99 -1.47 4.94
N SER A 18 6.28 -2.50 4.52
CA SER A 18 6.14 -2.82 3.12
C SER A 18 4.93 -2.16 2.48
N ALA A 19 5.08 -1.89 1.21
CA ALA A 19 3.99 -1.49 0.34
C ALA A 19 4.16 -2.24 -0.97
N ASN A 20 3.09 -2.89 -1.43
CA ASN A 20 3.17 -3.65 -2.67
C ASN A 20 1.83 -3.61 -3.39
N MET A 21 1.80 -4.18 -4.57
CA MET A 21 0.59 -4.25 -5.37
C MET A 21 0.07 -5.68 -5.35
N ASP A 22 -1.20 -5.84 -5.00
CA ASP A 22 -1.86 -7.14 -5.06
C ASP A 22 -2.54 -7.27 -6.42
N MET A 23 -2.27 -8.37 -7.11
CA MET A 23 -2.93 -8.74 -8.34
C MET A 23 -3.85 -9.90 -8.04
N VAL A 24 -5.16 -9.68 -8.21
CA VAL A 24 -6.19 -10.62 -7.82
C VAL A 24 -6.90 -11.11 -9.07
N ILE A 25 -7.05 -12.42 -9.18
CA ILE A 25 -7.83 -13.02 -10.26
C ILE A 25 -8.62 -14.19 -9.72
N SER A 26 -9.85 -14.34 -10.19
CA SER A 26 -10.69 -15.48 -9.85
C SER A 26 -10.55 -16.55 -10.91
N ALA A 27 -10.54 -17.79 -10.50
CA ALA A 27 -10.46 -18.95 -11.39
C ALA A 27 -11.20 -20.10 -10.75
N SER A 28 -11.55 -21.10 -11.56
CA SER A 28 -12.32 -22.25 -11.07
C SER A 28 -11.48 -23.16 -10.15
N HIS A 29 -10.18 -23.12 -10.30
CA HIS A 29 -9.24 -23.90 -9.48
C HIS A 29 -7.85 -23.32 -9.64
N PHE A 30 -6.89 -23.77 -8.83
CA PHE A 30 -5.50 -23.40 -9.02
C PHE A 30 -4.94 -24.13 -10.24
N PRO A 31 -4.17 -23.46 -11.11
CA PRO A 31 -3.60 -24.09 -12.27
C PRO A 31 -2.68 -25.25 -11.89
N HIS A 32 -2.77 -26.33 -12.63
CA HIS A 32 -1.78 -27.40 -12.53
C HIS A 32 -0.49 -27.00 -13.25
N PRO A 33 0.64 -27.63 -12.94
CA PRO A 33 1.88 -27.32 -13.65
C PRO A 33 1.72 -27.43 -15.17
N GLY A 34 2.11 -26.35 -15.86
CA GLY A 34 2.01 -26.30 -17.31
C GLY A 34 0.63 -26.01 -17.87
N GLU A 35 -0.36 -25.84 -17.01
CA GLU A 35 -1.73 -25.58 -17.45
C GLU A 35 -1.91 -24.08 -17.72
N THR A 36 -2.60 -23.75 -18.81
CA THR A 36 -3.08 -22.39 -19.05
C THR A 36 -4.57 -22.35 -18.67
N LEU A 37 -4.89 -21.54 -17.67
CA LEU A 37 -6.25 -21.47 -17.15
C LEU A 37 -6.77 -20.03 -17.32
N THR A 38 -7.93 -19.90 -17.94
CA THR A 38 -8.56 -18.59 -18.10
C THR A 38 -9.24 -18.20 -16.79
N GLY A 39 -8.87 -17.05 -16.25
CA GLY A 39 -9.54 -16.50 -15.08
C GLY A 39 -10.44 -15.35 -15.44
N TYR A 40 -11.02 -14.75 -14.42
CA TYR A 40 -11.95 -13.62 -14.58
C TYR A 40 -11.85 -12.71 -13.37
N GLY A 41 -12.42 -11.51 -13.49
CA GLY A 41 -12.47 -10.58 -12.36
C GLY A 41 -11.12 -10.05 -11.95
N PHE A 42 -10.20 -9.87 -12.91
CA PHE A 42 -8.87 -9.36 -12.59
C PHE A 42 -8.95 -7.95 -12.01
N MET A 43 -8.26 -7.75 -10.89
CA MET A 43 -8.15 -6.43 -10.30
C MET A 43 -6.79 -6.28 -9.62
N THR A 44 -6.39 -5.04 -9.41
CA THR A 44 -5.21 -4.72 -8.61
C THR A 44 -5.63 -3.88 -7.41
N ASN A 45 -5.01 -4.14 -6.27
CA ASN A 45 -5.23 -3.38 -5.05
C ASN A 45 -3.89 -3.05 -4.43
N HIS A 46 -3.83 -1.88 -3.81
CA HIS A 46 -2.65 -1.55 -3.03
C HIS A 46 -2.60 -2.44 -1.80
N GLY A 47 -1.45 -3.05 -1.54
CA GLY A 47 -1.25 -3.97 -0.44
C GLY A 47 0.00 -3.65 0.35
N GLY A 48 0.39 -4.60 1.17
CA GLY A 48 1.48 -4.46 2.11
C GLY A 48 0.97 -4.14 3.50
N LYS A 49 1.43 -4.90 4.48
CA LYS A 49 0.95 -4.74 5.86
C LYS A 49 1.25 -3.35 6.38
N GLY A 50 2.44 -2.82 6.07
CA GLY A 50 2.83 -1.48 6.49
C GLY A 50 1.94 -0.41 5.88
N ALA A 51 1.73 -0.47 4.57
CA ALA A 51 0.88 0.50 3.89
C ALA A 51 -0.55 0.46 4.41
N ASN A 52 -1.08 -0.74 4.66
CA ASN A 52 -2.44 -0.88 5.19
C ASN A 52 -2.56 -0.27 6.58
N GLN A 53 -1.57 -0.45 7.44
CA GLN A 53 -1.55 0.16 8.77
C GLN A 53 -1.48 1.69 8.68
N ALA A 54 -0.66 2.20 7.79
CA ALA A 54 -0.51 3.64 7.61
C ALA A 54 -1.82 4.27 7.16
N VAL A 55 -2.50 3.67 6.21
CA VAL A 55 -3.78 4.16 5.71
C VAL A 55 -4.83 4.12 6.81
N ALA A 56 -4.90 3.02 7.56
CA ALA A 56 -5.86 2.90 8.65
C ALA A 56 -5.64 3.98 9.71
N ALA A 57 -4.39 4.20 10.09
CA ALA A 57 -4.06 5.22 11.08
C ALA A 57 -4.40 6.62 10.57
N ALA A 58 -4.10 6.91 9.31
CA ALA A 58 -4.40 8.21 8.72
C ALA A 58 -5.91 8.47 8.68
N ARG A 59 -6.68 7.46 8.31
CA ARG A 59 -8.14 7.57 8.24
C ARG A 59 -8.77 7.76 9.62
N LEU A 60 -8.09 7.31 10.66
CA LEU A 60 -8.53 7.52 12.04
C LEU A 60 -8.06 8.86 12.61
N GLY A 61 -7.40 9.68 11.82
CA GLY A 61 -7.05 11.04 12.22
C GLY A 61 -5.63 11.25 12.70
N ALA A 62 -4.77 10.24 12.62
CA ALA A 62 -3.37 10.40 13.02
C ALA A 62 -2.57 11.18 11.96
N ASP A 63 -1.48 11.77 12.39
CA ASP A 63 -0.49 12.40 11.53
C ASP A 63 0.55 11.33 11.20
N VAL A 64 0.47 10.75 10.01
CA VAL A 64 1.21 9.55 9.66
C VAL A 64 2.32 9.85 8.66
N SER A 65 3.49 9.31 8.94
CA SER A 65 4.60 9.26 7.98
C SER A 65 4.87 7.79 7.65
N PHE A 66 5.19 7.52 6.40
CA PHE A 66 5.49 6.17 5.96
C PHE A 66 6.92 6.10 5.46
N ILE A 67 7.67 5.15 5.99
CA ILE A 67 9.04 4.87 5.57
C ILE A 67 9.06 3.50 4.93
N GLY A 68 9.51 3.44 3.70
CA GLY A 68 9.54 2.20 2.94
C GLY A 68 10.22 2.40 1.60
N LYS A 69 10.01 1.44 0.71
CA LYS A 69 10.64 1.47 -0.60
C LYS A 69 9.73 0.84 -1.63
N VAL A 70 9.67 1.45 -2.80
CA VAL A 70 8.95 0.93 -3.96
C VAL A 70 9.89 0.91 -5.15
N GLY A 71 9.50 0.25 -6.21
CA GLY A 71 10.29 0.24 -7.43
C GLY A 71 10.03 1.48 -8.29
N ASN A 72 10.92 1.69 -9.24
CA ASN A 72 10.77 2.78 -10.21
C ASN A 72 9.90 2.27 -11.36
N ASP A 73 8.62 2.10 -11.08
CA ASP A 73 7.64 1.57 -12.04
C ASP A 73 6.26 2.18 -11.76
N SER A 74 5.29 1.81 -12.58
CA SER A 74 3.93 2.36 -12.46
C SER A 74 3.26 1.98 -11.14
N PHE A 75 3.55 0.79 -10.62
CA PHE A 75 3.02 0.38 -9.32
C PHE A 75 3.60 1.23 -8.19
N GLY A 76 4.89 1.53 -8.26
CA GLY A 76 5.54 2.40 -7.29
C GLY A 76 4.97 3.81 -7.32
N GLN A 77 4.79 4.38 -8.50
CA GLN A 77 4.18 5.70 -8.64
C GLN A 77 2.76 5.73 -8.10
N SER A 78 1.97 4.72 -8.43
CA SER A 78 0.59 4.60 -7.96
C SER A 78 0.54 4.49 -6.43
N THR A 79 1.45 3.75 -5.83
CA THR A 79 1.53 3.62 -4.37
C THR A 79 1.85 4.94 -3.70
N ILE A 80 2.81 5.68 -4.23
CA ILE A 80 3.18 6.99 -3.69
C ILE A 80 1.97 7.92 -3.76
N GLU A 81 1.28 7.96 -4.88
CA GLU A 81 0.10 8.80 -5.03
C GLU A 81 -1.02 8.42 -4.08
N MET A 82 -1.26 7.13 -3.93
CA MET A 82 -2.30 6.65 -3.03
C MET A 82 -2.02 7.08 -1.59
N LEU A 83 -0.80 6.88 -1.12
CA LEU A 83 -0.43 7.25 0.26
C LEU A 83 -0.50 8.77 0.45
N ARG A 84 -0.05 9.52 -0.55
CA ARG A 84 -0.11 10.98 -0.49
C ARG A 84 -1.55 11.46 -0.45
N ASN A 85 -2.44 10.85 -1.22
CA ASN A 85 -3.85 11.22 -1.24
C ASN A 85 -4.57 10.88 0.08
N GLU A 86 -4.02 9.95 0.86
CA GLU A 86 -4.53 9.65 2.20
C GLU A 86 -3.97 10.63 3.25
N GLY A 87 -3.19 11.61 2.83
CA GLY A 87 -2.61 12.59 3.75
C GLY A 87 -1.37 12.11 4.47
N ILE A 88 -0.74 11.06 3.98
CA ILE A 88 0.44 10.48 4.61
C ILE A 88 1.69 11.17 4.07
N ASP A 89 2.62 11.49 4.97
CA ASP A 89 3.92 12.03 4.60
C ASP A 89 4.76 10.90 4.01
N VAL A 90 5.08 11.03 2.74
CA VAL A 90 5.84 10.01 2.00
C VAL A 90 7.28 10.43 1.73
N SER A 91 7.79 11.44 2.45
CA SER A 91 9.17 11.88 2.26
C SER A 91 10.19 10.79 2.60
N GLY A 92 9.81 9.82 3.43
CA GLY A 92 10.64 8.67 3.75
C GLY A 92 10.41 7.46 2.87
N LEU A 93 9.57 7.57 1.86
CA LEU A 93 9.31 6.50 0.91
C LEU A 93 10.24 6.71 -0.29
N THR A 94 11.19 5.80 -0.45
CA THR A 94 12.21 5.93 -1.48
C THR A 94 11.93 4.99 -2.65
N VAL A 95 12.57 5.28 -3.77
CA VAL A 95 12.40 4.52 -4.99
C VAL A 95 13.66 3.70 -5.25
N ALA A 96 13.51 2.39 -5.42
CA ALA A 96 14.61 1.53 -5.78
C ALA A 96 14.87 1.62 -7.27
N GLU A 97 16.14 1.81 -7.64
CA GLU A 97 16.51 1.89 -9.05
C GLU A 97 16.74 0.50 -9.65
N ASP A 98 17.02 -0.47 -8.79
CA ASP A 98 17.48 -1.80 -9.21
C ASP A 98 16.49 -2.91 -8.89
N ALA A 99 15.31 -2.60 -8.44
CA ALA A 99 14.30 -3.61 -8.11
C ALA A 99 12.90 -3.10 -8.41
N PRO A 100 11.99 -3.96 -8.83
CA PRO A 100 10.60 -3.56 -9.06
C PRO A 100 9.84 -3.43 -7.75
N THR A 101 8.69 -2.78 -7.79
CA THR A 101 7.74 -2.79 -6.68
C THR A 101 7.31 -4.23 -6.43
N GLY A 102 7.23 -4.60 -5.16
CA GLY A 102 6.75 -5.94 -4.80
C GLY A 102 5.32 -6.16 -5.24
N VAL A 103 5.03 -7.37 -5.67
CA VAL A 103 3.67 -7.76 -6.06
C VAL A 103 3.29 -9.04 -5.36
N ALA A 104 2.00 -9.20 -5.11
CA ALA A 104 1.43 -10.45 -4.63
C ALA A 104 0.42 -10.93 -5.67
N ILE A 105 0.48 -12.21 -5.97
CA ILE A 105 -0.47 -12.84 -6.90
C ILE A 105 -1.47 -13.61 -6.04
N ILE A 106 -2.74 -13.25 -6.18
CA ILE A 106 -3.80 -13.82 -5.36
C ILE A 106 -4.83 -14.46 -6.27
N THR A 107 -5.14 -15.71 -6.00
CA THR A 107 -6.13 -16.46 -6.77
C THR A 107 -7.21 -17.04 -5.86
#